data_3675761fe26d074f11b8d390715c77f7
#
_entry.id   3675761fe26d074f11b8d390715c77f7
#
_cell.length_a   1.000
_cell.length_b   1.000
_cell.length_c   1.000
_cell.angle_alpha   90.00
_cell.angle_beta   90.00
_cell.angle_gamma   90.00
#
_symmetry.space_group_name_H-M   'P 1'
#
loop_
_entity.id
_entity.type
_entity.pdbx_description
1 polymer ?
#
loop_
_entity_poly.entity_id
_entity_poly.type
_entity_poly.pdbx_seq_one_letter_code
_entity_poly.pdbx_strand_id
1 'polypeptide(L)'
;RYGIHFHVDAAWGGATLLSNNQRSVLSGIERADSITIDAHKQMYIPMGAGMVLFKDPHSTDVIEHHAEYILRRGSKDLGSHTLEGSRPGMSMLVYACLKVLGRKGYEILIDRSINTAKYFAELIKQDADFELVSEPELCLLTYRYVPKVVQDYLKTCDAEEKQIINELLNDLTKFIQKKQRESGKSFVSRTRLTPKAHNGQTITVFRCVLANPLTTKEILQDVLNEQKEIAKESWRSLPAILSQINGGD
;
A
#
# COMPACT_ATOMS: atom_id res chain seq x y z
N ARG A 1 -26.55 5.25 -16.77
CA ARG A 1 -27.83 5.91 -16.52
C ARG A 1 -27.74 7.43 -16.67
N TYR A 2 -26.56 8.00 -16.35
CA TYR A 2 -26.32 9.45 -16.37
C TYR A 2 -25.28 9.90 -17.40
N GLY A 3 -24.76 9.01 -18.25
CA GLY A 3 -23.72 9.33 -19.23
C GLY A 3 -22.37 9.76 -18.59
N ILE A 4 -22.12 9.34 -17.33
CA ILE A 4 -20.90 9.67 -16.60
C ILE A 4 -19.85 8.61 -16.90
N HIS A 5 -18.64 9.06 -17.24
CA HIS A 5 -17.49 8.17 -17.42
C HIS A 5 -17.12 7.48 -16.10
N PHE A 6 -17.07 6.16 -16.10
CA PHE A 6 -16.71 5.35 -14.94
C PHE A 6 -15.27 4.84 -15.09
N HIS A 7 -14.36 5.45 -14.33
CA HIS A 7 -12.97 5.02 -14.25
C HIS A 7 -12.70 4.19 -12.99
N VAL A 8 -11.93 3.12 -13.14
CA VAL A 8 -11.42 2.33 -12.01
C VAL A 8 -9.90 2.49 -11.93
N ASP A 9 -9.43 3.14 -10.86
CA ASP A 9 -8.01 3.11 -10.51
C ASP A 9 -7.68 1.77 -9.86
N ALA A 10 -7.25 0.82 -10.67
CA ALA A 10 -6.76 -0.48 -10.26
C ALA A 10 -5.22 -0.58 -10.34
N ALA A 11 -4.53 0.56 -10.26
CA ALA A 11 -3.08 0.64 -10.39
C ALA A 11 -2.34 -0.35 -9.49
N TRP A 12 -2.81 -0.50 -8.24
CA TRP A 12 -2.27 -1.52 -7.34
C TRP A 12 -2.98 -2.87 -7.50
N GLY A 13 -4.29 -2.90 -7.37
CA GLY A 13 -5.08 -4.12 -7.24
C GLY A 13 -5.38 -4.84 -8.56
N GLY A 14 -5.17 -4.24 -9.72
CA GLY A 14 -5.54 -4.82 -11.02
C GLY A 14 -4.90 -6.16 -11.32
N ALA A 15 -3.70 -6.40 -10.82
CA ALA A 15 -3.03 -7.69 -10.97
C ALA A 15 -3.80 -8.86 -10.32
N THR A 16 -4.69 -8.62 -9.35
CA THR A 16 -5.50 -9.67 -8.71
C THR A 16 -6.42 -10.40 -9.69
N LEU A 17 -6.73 -9.79 -10.86
CA LEU A 17 -7.43 -10.45 -11.95
C LEU A 17 -6.70 -11.70 -12.47
N LEU A 18 -5.40 -11.80 -12.25
CA LEU A 18 -4.59 -12.96 -12.65
C LEU A 18 -4.68 -14.13 -11.65
N SER A 19 -5.21 -13.92 -10.44
CA SER A 19 -5.46 -14.97 -9.45
C SER A 19 -6.92 -15.41 -9.46
N ASN A 20 -7.17 -16.74 -9.57
CA ASN A 20 -8.51 -17.29 -9.44
C ASN A 20 -9.09 -17.10 -8.03
N ASN A 21 -8.23 -17.10 -7.01
CA ASN A 21 -8.62 -16.98 -5.61
C ASN A 21 -8.97 -15.54 -5.21
N GLN A 22 -8.41 -14.53 -5.92
CA GLN A 22 -8.51 -13.11 -5.53
C GLN A 22 -9.32 -12.25 -6.50
N ARG A 23 -9.52 -12.70 -7.74
CA ARG A 23 -10.18 -11.90 -8.79
C ARG A 23 -11.57 -11.38 -8.43
N SER A 24 -12.26 -12.06 -7.52
CA SER A 24 -13.61 -11.66 -7.08
C SER A 24 -13.65 -10.32 -6.34
N VAL A 25 -12.53 -9.86 -5.77
CA VAL A 25 -12.45 -8.53 -5.12
C VAL A 25 -12.66 -7.39 -6.11
N LEU A 26 -12.45 -7.66 -7.41
CA LEU A 26 -12.68 -6.71 -8.50
C LEU A 26 -13.96 -7.00 -9.29
N SER A 27 -14.92 -7.74 -8.71
CA SER A 27 -16.20 -7.99 -9.36
C SER A 27 -16.90 -6.68 -9.74
N GLY A 28 -17.35 -6.56 -10.99
CA GLY A 28 -17.94 -5.32 -11.52
C GLY A 28 -16.95 -4.42 -12.27
N ILE A 29 -15.66 -4.72 -12.27
CA ILE A 29 -14.63 -3.94 -13.00
C ILE A 29 -14.90 -3.94 -14.52
N GLU A 30 -15.54 -4.97 -15.04
CA GLU A 30 -15.95 -5.08 -16.45
C GLU A 30 -16.96 -3.99 -16.89
N ARG A 31 -17.53 -3.30 -15.93
CA ARG A 31 -18.47 -2.18 -16.18
C ARG A 31 -17.73 -0.85 -16.41
N ALA A 32 -16.45 -0.78 -16.05
CA ALA A 32 -15.68 0.45 -16.19
C ALA A 32 -15.51 0.86 -17.66
N ASP A 33 -15.52 2.16 -17.91
CA ASP A 33 -15.22 2.75 -19.22
C ASP A 33 -13.70 2.85 -19.42
N SER A 34 -12.94 3.02 -18.33
CA SER A 34 -11.49 2.92 -18.34
C SER A 34 -10.92 2.34 -17.04
N ILE A 35 -9.75 1.70 -17.12
CA ILE A 35 -9.09 1.04 -16.00
C ILE A 35 -7.61 1.37 -16.06
N THR A 36 -7.01 1.81 -14.95
CA THR A 36 -5.56 1.89 -14.80
C THR A 36 -5.03 0.66 -14.09
N ILE A 37 -3.94 0.06 -14.61
CA ILE A 37 -3.21 -1.04 -13.97
C ILE A 37 -1.72 -0.74 -14.08
N ASP A 38 -0.99 -0.76 -12.95
CA ASP A 38 0.45 -0.56 -12.96
C ASP A 38 1.19 -1.90 -12.94
N ALA A 39 1.78 -2.25 -14.06
CA ALA A 39 2.56 -3.47 -14.17
C ALA A 39 3.82 -3.44 -13.30
N HIS A 40 4.38 -2.24 -13.05
CA HIS A 40 5.51 -2.05 -12.14
C HIS A 40 5.17 -2.16 -10.64
N LYS A 41 3.93 -2.52 -10.31
CA LYS A 41 3.49 -2.84 -8.93
C LYS A 41 3.36 -4.36 -8.75
N GLN A 42 2.17 -4.88 -8.61
CA GLN A 42 1.97 -6.31 -8.32
C GLN A 42 2.22 -7.27 -9.50
N MET A 43 2.53 -6.77 -10.70
CA MET A 43 3.02 -7.62 -11.79
C MET A 43 4.55 -7.73 -11.83
N TYR A 44 5.26 -7.11 -10.88
CA TYR A 44 6.72 -7.23 -10.70
C TYR A 44 7.56 -6.81 -11.92
N ILE A 45 7.01 -5.94 -12.76
CA ILE A 45 7.73 -5.34 -13.87
C ILE A 45 8.62 -4.20 -13.32
N PRO A 46 9.80 -3.94 -13.90
CA PRO A 46 10.61 -2.77 -13.54
C PRO A 46 9.83 -1.46 -13.63
N MET A 47 10.22 -0.47 -12.82
CA MET A 47 9.55 0.83 -12.72
C MET A 47 9.39 1.49 -14.10
N GLY A 48 8.22 2.13 -14.31
CA GLY A 48 7.87 2.83 -15.54
C GLY A 48 6.84 2.09 -16.43
N ALA A 49 6.31 0.94 -15.98
CA ALA A 49 5.30 0.20 -16.72
C ALA A 49 3.89 0.44 -16.14
N GLY A 50 3.24 1.53 -16.55
CA GLY A 50 1.82 1.78 -16.34
C GLY A 50 1.00 1.39 -17.57
N MET A 51 -0.25 0.97 -17.35
CA MET A 51 -1.18 0.60 -18.41
C MET A 51 -2.53 1.28 -18.15
N VAL A 52 -3.18 1.72 -19.23
CA VAL A 52 -4.58 2.12 -19.22
C VAL A 52 -5.35 1.31 -20.25
N LEU A 53 -6.50 0.82 -19.87
CA LEU A 53 -7.42 0.09 -20.74
C LEU A 53 -8.68 0.92 -20.92
N PHE A 54 -9.16 1.01 -22.14
CA PHE A 54 -10.41 1.68 -22.48
C PHE A 54 -11.40 0.65 -23.03
N LYS A 55 -12.67 0.80 -22.64
CA LYS A 55 -13.76 -0.03 -23.13
C LYS A 55 -14.08 0.33 -24.59
N ASP A 56 -14.12 1.62 -24.90
CA ASP A 56 -14.23 2.14 -26.25
C ASP A 56 -12.83 2.37 -26.83
N PRO A 57 -12.46 1.66 -27.93
CA PRO A 57 -11.17 1.82 -28.57
C PRO A 57 -10.93 3.23 -29.12
N HIS A 58 -11.98 4.02 -29.36
CA HIS A 58 -11.93 5.39 -29.86
C HIS A 58 -11.73 6.45 -28.77
N SER A 59 -11.68 6.06 -27.51
CA SER A 59 -11.54 6.98 -26.38
C SER A 59 -10.27 7.87 -26.46
N THR A 60 -9.23 7.43 -27.17
CA THR A 60 -7.98 8.16 -27.33
C THR A 60 -7.89 8.97 -28.63
N ASP A 61 -8.89 8.91 -29.52
CA ASP A 61 -8.88 9.65 -30.78
C ASP A 61 -8.84 11.17 -30.56
N VAL A 62 -9.34 11.64 -29.42
CA VAL A 62 -9.32 13.07 -29.03
C VAL A 62 -7.91 13.63 -28.80
N ILE A 63 -6.93 12.77 -28.58
CA ILE A 63 -5.52 13.14 -28.42
C ILE A 63 -4.68 12.65 -29.59
N GLU A 64 -5.30 12.07 -30.62
CA GLU A 64 -4.58 11.57 -31.80
C GLU A 64 -3.85 12.69 -32.51
N HIS A 65 -2.59 12.46 -32.80
CA HIS A 65 -1.76 13.37 -33.59
C HIS A 65 -0.93 12.60 -34.60
N HIS A 66 -0.57 13.30 -35.67
CA HIS A 66 0.26 12.76 -36.76
C HIS A 66 1.48 13.65 -37.01
N ALA A 67 2.55 13.02 -37.35
CA ALA A 67 3.76 13.69 -37.85
C ALA A 67 4.26 12.97 -39.09
N GLU A 68 4.49 13.70 -40.17
CA GLU A 68 4.79 13.12 -41.49
C GLU A 68 6.02 12.19 -41.48
N TYR A 69 7.01 12.49 -40.63
CA TYR A 69 8.27 11.74 -40.58
C TYR A 69 8.26 10.55 -39.62
N ILE A 70 7.35 10.48 -38.64
CA ILE A 70 7.40 9.47 -37.58
C ILE A 70 6.07 8.78 -37.33
N LEU A 71 4.95 9.50 -37.31
CA LEU A 71 3.60 8.99 -37.01
C LEU A 71 2.73 9.01 -38.26
N ARG A 72 2.99 8.07 -39.18
CA ARG A 72 2.28 7.99 -40.47
C ARG A 72 0.87 7.47 -40.31
N ARG A 73 -0.07 7.98 -41.09
CA ARG A 73 -1.47 7.45 -41.13
C ARG A 73 -1.44 5.96 -41.48
N GLY A 74 -2.27 5.17 -40.76
CA GLY A 74 -2.33 3.72 -40.94
C GLY A 74 -1.20 2.93 -40.28
N SER A 75 -0.29 3.59 -39.58
CA SER A 75 0.66 2.92 -38.69
C SER A 75 -0.06 2.27 -37.51
N LYS A 76 0.47 1.13 -37.02
CA LYS A 76 0.04 0.51 -35.78
C LYS A 76 0.80 1.06 -34.57
N ASP A 77 1.56 2.12 -34.75
CA ASP A 77 2.31 2.79 -33.69
C ASP A 77 1.32 3.54 -32.76
N LEU A 78 1.27 3.16 -31.50
CA LEU A 78 0.43 3.80 -30.49
C LEU A 78 0.96 5.19 -30.08
N GLY A 79 2.10 5.63 -30.59
CA GLY A 79 2.65 6.97 -30.36
C GLY A 79 1.73 8.08 -30.78
N SER A 80 0.85 7.87 -31.80
CA SER A 80 -0.18 8.84 -32.21
C SER A 80 -1.23 9.15 -31.13
N HIS A 81 -1.42 8.24 -30.18
CA HIS A 81 -2.41 8.34 -29.07
C HIS A 81 -1.77 8.58 -27.70
N THR A 82 -0.57 9.13 -27.66
CA THR A 82 0.16 9.39 -26.41
C THR A 82 0.77 10.79 -26.42
N LEU A 83 0.93 11.37 -25.22
CA LEU A 83 1.54 12.69 -25.05
C LEU A 83 3.07 12.66 -25.12
N GLU A 84 3.69 11.48 -24.92
CA GLU A 84 5.13 11.30 -24.92
C GLU A 84 5.60 10.83 -26.29
N GLY A 85 6.78 11.27 -26.71
CA GLY A 85 7.47 10.79 -27.90
C GLY A 85 8.14 9.43 -27.69
N SER A 86 9.44 9.33 -28.00
CA SER A 86 10.19 8.08 -27.81
C SER A 86 10.31 7.71 -26.34
N ARG A 87 10.09 6.45 -26.02
CA ARG A 87 10.16 5.91 -24.65
C ARG A 87 10.59 4.45 -24.66
N PRO A 88 11.03 3.92 -23.48
CA PRO A 88 11.40 2.51 -23.38
C PRO A 88 10.24 1.58 -23.76
N GLY A 89 10.54 0.48 -24.42
CA GLY A 89 9.58 -0.54 -24.86
C GLY A 89 9.03 -1.38 -23.70
N MET A 90 8.42 -0.75 -22.70
CA MET A 90 7.95 -1.42 -21.48
C MET A 90 6.90 -2.49 -21.75
N SER A 91 6.12 -2.38 -22.83
CA SER A 91 5.18 -3.41 -23.28
C SER A 91 5.86 -4.75 -23.57
N MET A 92 7.11 -4.73 -24.06
CA MET A 92 7.91 -5.95 -24.25
C MET A 92 8.21 -6.65 -22.95
N LEU A 93 8.50 -5.91 -21.87
CA LEU A 93 8.75 -6.48 -20.54
C LEU A 93 7.46 -7.08 -19.95
N VAL A 94 6.33 -6.38 -20.10
CA VAL A 94 5.02 -6.90 -19.69
C VAL A 94 4.72 -8.20 -20.41
N TYR A 95 4.88 -8.23 -21.74
CA TYR A 95 4.67 -9.43 -22.55
C TYR A 95 5.59 -10.58 -22.14
N ALA A 96 6.89 -10.31 -21.98
CA ALA A 96 7.88 -11.31 -21.58
C ALA A 96 7.53 -11.91 -20.21
N CYS A 97 7.20 -11.09 -19.21
CA CYS A 97 6.82 -11.59 -17.89
C CYS A 97 5.52 -12.39 -17.91
N LEU A 98 4.52 -11.96 -18.69
CA LEU A 98 3.30 -12.74 -18.89
C LEU A 98 3.58 -14.11 -19.55
N LYS A 99 4.55 -14.18 -20.47
CA LYS A 99 4.96 -15.44 -21.11
C LYS A 99 5.76 -16.36 -20.17
N VAL A 100 6.68 -15.77 -19.38
CA VAL A 100 7.57 -16.55 -18.48
C VAL A 100 6.82 -17.05 -17.25
N LEU A 101 6.10 -16.19 -16.56
CA LEU A 101 5.37 -16.53 -15.33
C LEU A 101 4.01 -17.17 -15.64
N GLY A 102 3.37 -16.74 -16.70
CA GLY A 102 2.01 -17.13 -17.02
C GLY A 102 1.02 -16.78 -15.91
N ARG A 103 -0.24 -17.13 -16.12
CA ARG A 103 -1.30 -16.89 -15.15
C ARG A 103 -1.02 -17.58 -13.81
N LYS A 104 -0.49 -18.82 -13.84
CA LYS A 104 -0.23 -19.61 -12.64
C LYS A 104 0.88 -19.02 -11.79
N GLY A 105 1.95 -18.52 -12.40
CA GLY A 105 3.02 -17.81 -11.69
C GLY A 105 2.52 -16.56 -10.98
N TYR A 106 1.73 -15.74 -11.68
CA TYR A 106 1.12 -14.56 -11.06
C TYR A 106 0.13 -14.90 -9.95
N GLU A 107 -0.70 -15.93 -10.11
CA GLU A 107 -1.61 -16.41 -9.06
C GLU A 107 -0.82 -16.74 -7.78
N ILE A 108 0.28 -17.49 -7.90
CA ILE A 108 1.13 -17.85 -6.75
C ILE A 108 1.70 -16.60 -6.07
N LEU A 109 2.24 -15.65 -6.84
CA LEU A 109 2.85 -14.44 -6.29
C LEU A 109 1.82 -13.53 -5.59
N ILE A 110 0.66 -13.36 -6.20
CA ILE A 110 -0.43 -12.52 -5.66
C ILE A 110 -1.01 -13.16 -4.40
N ASP A 111 -1.33 -14.44 -4.43
CA ASP A 111 -1.87 -15.15 -3.29
C ASP A 111 -0.88 -15.15 -2.12
N ARG A 112 0.42 -15.35 -2.40
CA ARG A 112 1.47 -15.28 -1.40
C ARG A 112 1.51 -13.90 -0.74
N SER A 113 1.48 -12.81 -1.51
CA SER A 113 1.54 -11.45 -0.97
C SER A 113 0.36 -11.16 -0.04
N ILE A 114 -0.85 -11.56 -0.44
CA ILE A 114 -2.07 -11.38 0.36
C ILE A 114 -2.04 -12.24 1.62
N ASN A 115 -1.62 -13.51 1.51
CA ASN A 115 -1.49 -14.39 2.67
C ASN A 115 -0.41 -13.91 3.65
N THR A 116 0.69 -13.35 3.15
CA THR A 116 1.73 -12.73 3.98
C THR A 116 1.18 -11.53 4.76
N ALA A 117 0.34 -10.70 4.13
CA ALA A 117 -0.31 -9.59 4.82
C ALA A 117 -1.29 -10.05 5.91
N LYS A 118 -2.09 -11.06 5.62
CA LYS A 118 -2.99 -11.68 6.62
C LYS A 118 -2.21 -12.25 7.80
N TYR A 119 -1.12 -12.97 7.53
CA TYR A 119 -0.24 -13.49 8.57
C TYR A 119 0.36 -12.36 9.43
N PHE A 120 0.83 -11.27 8.80
CA PHE A 120 1.40 -10.15 9.53
C PHE A 120 0.35 -9.43 10.39
N ALA A 121 -0.88 -9.30 9.91
CA ALA A 121 -1.98 -8.76 10.70
C ALA A 121 -2.24 -9.60 11.97
N GLU A 122 -2.25 -10.92 11.85
CA GLU A 122 -2.41 -11.80 13.01
C GLU A 122 -1.21 -11.70 13.98
N LEU A 123 0.01 -11.59 13.45
CA LEU A 123 1.20 -11.39 14.27
C LEU A 123 1.12 -10.08 15.08
N ILE A 124 0.67 -9.00 14.44
CA ILE A 124 0.45 -7.69 15.10
C ILE A 124 -0.63 -7.79 16.18
N LYS A 125 -1.76 -8.47 15.92
CA LYS A 125 -2.84 -8.65 16.90
C LYS A 125 -2.40 -9.48 18.11
N GLN A 126 -1.49 -10.43 17.92
CA GLN A 126 -0.96 -11.27 19.00
C GLN A 126 0.07 -10.55 19.87
N ASP A 127 0.68 -9.50 19.37
CA ASP A 127 1.65 -8.72 20.12
C ASP A 127 0.96 -7.59 20.90
N ALA A 128 1.06 -7.68 22.24
CA ALA A 128 0.37 -6.76 23.14
C ALA A 128 0.76 -5.28 22.98
N ASP A 129 1.93 -5.01 22.39
CA ASP A 129 2.46 -3.64 22.24
C ASP A 129 2.15 -3.01 20.87
N PHE A 130 1.36 -3.68 20.03
CA PHE A 130 0.97 -3.14 18.76
C PHE A 130 -0.55 -3.04 18.60
N GLU A 131 -0.99 -2.10 17.81
CA GLU A 131 -2.38 -1.91 17.39
C GLU A 131 -2.48 -2.07 15.89
N LEU A 132 -3.27 -3.04 15.42
CA LEU A 132 -3.66 -3.10 14.02
C LEU A 132 -4.73 -2.03 13.76
N VAL A 133 -4.44 -1.06 12.88
CA VAL A 133 -5.33 0.07 12.61
C VAL A 133 -6.26 -0.22 11.43
N SER A 134 -5.76 -0.89 10.40
CA SER A 134 -6.59 -1.40 9.30
C SER A 134 -6.29 -2.86 9.01
N GLU A 135 -7.34 -3.65 8.86
CA GLU A 135 -7.23 -5.01 8.34
C GLU A 135 -6.60 -5.00 6.93
N PRO A 136 -5.89 -6.07 6.55
CA PRO A 136 -5.27 -6.09 5.24
C PRO A 136 -6.30 -6.10 4.12
N GLU A 137 -6.23 -5.07 3.28
CA GLU A 137 -6.86 -5.06 1.96
C GLU A 137 -5.79 -5.42 0.94
N LEU A 138 -5.98 -6.53 0.24
CA LEU A 138 -4.94 -7.15 -0.58
C LEU A 138 -3.69 -7.44 0.27
N CYS A 139 -2.53 -6.89 -0.13
CA CYS A 139 -1.26 -7.05 0.58
C CYS A 139 -0.87 -5.82 1.40
N LEU A 140 -1.82 -4.99 1.81
CA LEU A 140 -1.60 -3.70 2.42
C LEU A 140 -2.33 -3.61 3.75
N LEU A 141 -1.63 -3.17 4.82
CA LEU A 141 -2.20 -2.94 6.14
C LEU A 141 -1.55 -1.76 6.82
N THR A 142 -2.20 -1.26 7.88
CA THR A 142 -1.63 -0.22 8.72
C THR A 142 -1.71 -0.61 10.20
N TYR A 143 -0.68 -0.22 10.95
CA TYR A 143 -0.57 -0.51 12.37
C TYR A 143 0.29 0.55 13.06
N ARG A 144 0.33 0.54 14.38
CA ARG A 144 1.24 1.38 15.16
C ARG A 144 1.73 0.66 16.41
N TYR A 145 2.88 1.10 16.91
CA TYR A 145 3.39 0.69 18.21
C TYR A 145 2.67 1.49 19.30
N VAL A 146 1.99 0.78 20.19
CA VAL A 146 1.27 1.33 21.35
C VAL A 146 1.52 0.37 22.51
N PRO A 147 2.40 0.68 23.46
CA PRO A 147 2.66 -0.20 24.60
C PRO A 147 1.35 -0.61 25.30
N LYS A 148 1.28 -1.84 25.81
CA LYS A 148 0.07 -2.39 26.44
C LYS A 148 -0.51 -1.48 27.53
N VAL A 149 0.35 -0.91 28.38
CA VAL A 149 -0.06 0.03 29.43
C VAL A 149 -0.77 1.26 28.85
N VAL A 150 -0.29 1.76 27.71
CA VAL A 150 -0.89 2.91 27.02
C VAL A 150 -2.23 2.52 26.39
N GLN A 151 -2.33 1.33 25.79
CA GLN A 151 -3.59 0.84 25.24
C GLN A 151 -4.67 0.72 26.31
N ASP A 152 -4.29 0.24 27.50
CA ASP A 152 -5.24 0.08 28.61
C ASP A 152 -5.69 1.45 29.15
N TYR A 153 -4.78 2.42 29.28
CA TYR A 153 -5.12 3.78 29.67
C TYR A 153 -6.06 4.47 28.65
N LEU A 154 -5.79 4.32 27.34
CA LEU A 154 -6.63 4.89 26.28
C LEU A 154 -8.08 4.38 26.27
N LYS A 155 -8.39 3.29 26.97
CA LYS A 155 -9.77 2.78 27.11
C LYS A 155 -10.57 3.54 28.15
N THR A 156 -9.91 4.13 29.14
CA THR A 156 -10.52 4.72 30.34
C THR A 156 -10.35 6.22 30.44
N CYS A 157 -9.33 6.80 29.79
CA CYS A 157 -9.03 8.24 29.82
C CYS A 157 -10.09 9.06 29.05
N ASP A 158 -10.20 10.33 29.40
CA ASP A 158 -11.11 11.27 28.74
C ASP A 158 -10.67 11.63 27.30
N ALA A 159 -11.45 12.49 26.63
CA ALA A 159 -11.19 12.84 25.24
C ALA A 159 -9.98 13.75 25.07
N GLU A 160 -9.69 14.63 26.02
CA GLU A 160 -8.55 15.56 25.99
C GLU A 160 -7.25 14.79 26.22
N GLU A 161 -7.21 13.94 27.25
CA GLU A 161 -6.07 13.05 27.51
C GLU A 161 -5.79 12.13 26.32
N LYS A 162 -6.84 11.54 25.74
CA LYS A 162 -6.71 10.69 24.53
C LYS A 162 -6.08 11.44 23.37
N GLN A 163 -6.42 12.72 23.18
CA GLN A 163 -5.82 13.56 22.16
C GLN A 163 -4.34 13.76 22.42
N ILE A 164 -3.97 14.15 23.64
CA ILE A 164 -2.56 14.35 24.04
C ILE A 164 -1.74 13.09 23.82
N ILE A 165 -2.23 11.96 24.33
CA ILE A 165 -1.54 10.66 24.17
C ILE A 165 -1.37 10.29 22.69
N ASN A 166 -2.38 10.49 21.86
CA ASN A 166 -2.26 10.18 20.43
C ASN A 166 -1.26 11.12 19.71
N GLU A 167 -1.12 12.36 20.12
CA GLU A 167 -0.10 13.26 19.58
C GLU A 167 1.32 12.77 19.94
N LEU A 168 1.54 12.35 21.17
CA LEU A 168 2.80 11.75 21.58
C LEU A 168 3.08 10.42 20.85
N LEU A 169 2.06 9.58 20.66
CA LEU A 169 2.18 8.35 19.85
C LEU A 169 2.46 8.64 18.37
N ASN A 170 1.93 9.73 17.82
CA ASN A 170 2.27 10.18 16.47
C ASN A 170 3.76 10.52 16.35
N ASP A 171 4.32 11.19 17.35
CA ASP A 171 5.75 11.53 17.36
C ASP A 171 6.63 10.30 17.60
N LEU A 172 6.20 9.39 18.46
CA LEU A 172 6.87 8.10 18.65
C LEU A 172 6.90 7.29 17.35
N THR A 173 5.78 7.21 16.63
CA THR A 173 5.71 6.51 15.33
C THR A 173 6.66 7.14 14.30
N LYS A 174 6.73 8.48 14.25
CA LYS A 174 7.67 9.19 13.36
C LYS A 174 9.13 8.90 13.75
N PHE A 175 9.44 8.89 15.05
CA PHE A 175 10.75 8.58 15.57
C PHE A 175 11.17 7.17 15.20
N ILE A 176 10.34 6.15 15.48
CA ILE A 176 10.61 4.75 15.16
C ILE A 176 10.86 4.60 13.66
N GLN A 177 9.97 5.12 12.82
CA GLN A 177 10.10 5.01 11.36
C GLN A 177 11.40 5.65 10.84
N LYS A 178 11.77 6.81 11.39
CA LYS A 178 13.00 7.49 11.01
C LYS A 178 14.23 6.64 11.37
N LYS A 179 14.30 6.15 12.59
CA LYS A 179 15.40 5.33 13.09
C LYS A 179 15.51 3.99 12.35
N GLN A 180 14.39 3.32 12.12
CA GLN A 180 14.33 2.09 11.34
C GLN A 180 14.89 2.29 9.92
N ARG A 181 14.50 3.38 9.25
CA ARG A 181 15.03 3.73 7.93
C ARG A 181 16.52 4.02 7.96
N GLU A 182 17.00 4.73 8.99
CA GLU A 182 18.42 5.08 9.16
C GLU A 182 19.28 3.87 9.51
N SER A 183 18.73 2.87 10.20
CA SER A 183 19.44 1.62 10.52
C SER A 183 19.77 0.79 9.27
N GLY A 184 18.94 0.89 8.25
CA GLY A 184 19.06 0.10 7.03
C GLY A 184 18.75 -1.39 7.17
N LYS A 185 18.31 -1.85 8.35
CA LYS A 185 17.97 -3.26 8.61
C LYS A 185 16.63 -3.64 7.99
N SER A 186 15.63 -2.81 8.21
CA SER A 186 14.31 -2.97 7.60
C SER A 186 13.69 -1.62 7.24
N PHE A 187 12.62 -1.66 6.43
CA PHE A 187 11.92 -0.44 6.04
C PHE A 187 10.41 -0.64 6.04
N VAL A 188 9.73 0.21 6.79
CA VAL A 188 8.27 0.37 6.75
C VAL A 188 7.94 1.83 6.49
N SER A 189 7.04 2.10 5.57
CA SER A 189 6.57 3.46 5.32
C SER A 189 5.60 3.92 6.43
N ARG A 190 5.27 5.21 6.46
CA ARG A 190 4.26 5.75 7.36
C ARG A 190 3.25 6.59 6.59
N THR A 191 2.06 6.71 7.14
CA THR A 191 0.99 7.59 6.63
C THR A 191 0.18 8.17 7.78
N ARG A 192 -0.78 9.02 7.44
CA ARG A 192 -1.75 9.56 8.40
C ARG A 192 -3.14 9.07 7.99
N LEU A 193 -3.90 8.64 8.98
CA LEU A 193 -5.28 8.17 8.82
C LEU A 193 -6.18 8.83 9.86
N THR A 194 -7.47 8.89 9.55
CA THR A 194 -8.52 9.34 10.47
C THR A 194 -9.51 8.18 10.68
N PRO A 195 -9.12 7.13 11.45
CA PRO A 195 -9.97 5.95 11.60
C PRO A 195 -11.20 6.28 12.45
N LYS A 196 -12.34 5.66 12.14
CA LYS A 196 -13.58 5.83 12.93
C LYS A 196 -13.38 5.42 14.40
N ALA A 197 -12.58 4.38 14.65
CA ALA A 197 -12.26 3.90 16.00
C ALA A 197 -11.52 4.94 16.87
N HIS A 198 -10.94 5.96 16.27
CA HIS A 198 -10.23 7.05 16.95
C HIS A 198 -11.06 8.34 17.02
N ASN A 199 -12.39 8.26 16.96
CA ASN A 199 -13.34 9.38 17.09
C ASN A 199 -13.01 10.56 16.12
N GLY A 200 -12.55 10.26 14.92
CA GLY A 200 -12.20 11.27 13.93
C GLY A 200 -10.83 11.94 14.15
N GLN A 201 -10.06 11.51 15.14
CA GLN A 201 -8.70 12.01 15.34
C GLN A 201 -7.75 11.44 14.27
N THR A 202 -6.92 12.32 13.71
CA THR A 202 -5.89 11.92 12.75
C THR A 202 -4.68 11.35 13.49
N ILE A 203 -4.33 10.11 13.18
CA ILE A 203 -3.18 9.41 13.77
C ILE A 203 -2.12 9.07 12.73
N THR A 204 -0.86 9.00 13.16
CA THR A 204 0.26 8.52 12.34
C THR A 204 0.42 7.01 12.55
N VAL A 205 0.52 6.27 11.45
CA VAL A 205 0.62 4.81 11.46
C VAL A 205 1.74 4.33 10.56
N PHE A 206 2.30 3.17 10.84
CA PHE A 206 3.10 2.42 9.87
C PHE A 206 2.19 1.92 8.77
N ARG A 207 2.66 2.02 7.52
CA ARG A 207 1.99 1.49 6.34
C ARG A 207 2.89 0.45 5.71
N CYS A 208 2.45 -0.78 5.75
CA CYS A 208 3.19 -1.93 5.23
C CYS A 208 2.54 -2.46 3.95
N VAL A 209 3.38 -2.75 2.96
CA VAL A 209 2.98 -3.32 1.67
C VAL A 209 3.78 -4.61 1.47
N LEU A 210 3.13 -5.76 1.60
CA LEU A 210 3.74 -7.08 1.62
C LEU A 210 3.87 -7.68 0.20
N ALA A 211 4.42 -6.90 -0.74
CA ALA A 211 4.54 -7.31 -2.14
C ALA A 211 5.83 -8.10 -2.43
N ASN A 212 6.87 -7.99 -1.59
CA ASN A 212 8.12 -8.72 -1.83
C ASN A 212 7.92 -10.22 -1.61
N PRO A 213 8.09 -11.06 -2.64
CA PRO A 213 7.88 -12.52 -2.51
C PRO A 213 8.93 -13.22 -1.64
N LEU A 214 10.03 -12.55 -1.30
CA LEU A 214 11.07 -13.07 -0.42
C LEU A 214 10.84 -12.75 1.07
N THR A 215 9.80 -11.98 1.40
CA THR A 215 9.44 -11.71 2.79
C THR A 215 9.03 -13.02 3.48
N THR A 216 9.72 -13.35 4.58
CA THR A 216 9.46 -14.52 5.41
C THR A 216 8.76 -14.12 6.71
N LYS A 217 8.29 -15.12 7.47
CA LYS A 217 7.68 -14.91 8.79
C LYS A 217 8.66 -14.35 9.79
N GLU A 218 9.91 -14.80 9.73
CA GLU A 218 11.02 -14.37 10.58
C GLU A 218 11.31 -12.87 10.35
N ILE A 219 11.39 -12.44 9.08
CA ILE A 219 11.58 -11.01 8.74
C ILE A 219 10.45 -10.15 9.34
N LEU A 220 9.22 -10.62 9.30
CA LEU A 220 8.09 -9.87 9.86
C LEU A 220 8.17 -9.74 11.39
N GLN A 221 8.59 -10.81 12.06
CA GLN A 221 8.85 -10.76 13.50
C GLN A 221 10.01 -9.82 13.83
N ASP A 222 11.10 -9.86 13.06
CA ASP A 222 12.25 -8.99 13.23
C ASP A 222 11.89 -7.51 13.05
N VAL A 223 11.00 -7.18 12.12
CA VAL A 223 10.47 -5.81 11.95
C VAL A 223 9.80 -5.32 13.22
N LEU A 224 8.92 -6.12 13.84
CA LEU A 224 8.24 -5.73 15.09
C LEU A 224 9.25 -5.63 16.25
N ASN A 225 10.19 -6.57 16.36
CA ASN A 225 11.22 -6.56 17.38
C ASN A 225 12.12 -5.30 17.23
N GLU A 226 12.56 -4.96 16.02
CA GLU A 226 13.35 -3.75 15.77
C GLU A 226 12.56 -2.49 16.17
N GLN A 227 11.28 -2.42 15.85
CA GLN A 227 10.44 -1.27 16.23
C GLN A 227 10.28 -1.13 17.74
N LYS A 228 10.17 -2.24 18.48
CA LYS A 228 10.16 -2.23 19.95
C LYS A 228 11.47 -1.74 20.54
N GLU A 229 12.60 -2.23 20.03
CA GLU A 229 13.93 -1.79 20.51
C GLU A 229 14.15 -0.30 20.25
N ILE A 230 13.83 0.18 19.05
CA ILE A 230 13.92 1.60 18.72
C ILE A 230 13.01 2.46 19.62
N ALA A 231 11.81 1.97 19.94
CA ALA A 231 10.90 2.70 20.81
C ALA A 231 11.49 2.96 22.20
N LYS A 232 12.28 2.01 22.74
CA LYS A 232 12.97 2.16 24.03
C LYS A 232 14.02 3.28 24.00
N GLU A 233 14.60 3.58 22.85
CA GLU A 233 15.57 4.68 22.67
C GLU A 233 14.90 6.06 22.62
N SER A 234 13.57 6.13 22.58
CA SER A 234 12.83 7.39 22.55
C SER A 234 12.85 8.07 23.92
N TRP A 235 13.80 8.98 24.10
CA TRP A 235 13.94 9.75 25.34
C TRP A 235 12.92 10.87 25.54
N ARG A 236 12.11 11.20 24.51
CA ARG A 236 11.05 12.21 24.56
C ARG A 236 9.67 11.59 24.62
N SER A 237 9.28 10.93 23.53
CA SER A 237 7.89 10.53 23.33
C SER A 237 7.43 9.44 24.32
N LEU A 238 8.18 8.36 24.46
CA LEU A 238 7.77 7.26 25.34
C LEU A 238 7.78 7.64 26.83
N PRO A 239 8.85 8.28 27.37
CA PRO A 239 8.80 8.80 28.74
C PRO A 239 7.70 9.82 28.98
N ALA A 240 7.41 10.73 28.03
CA ALA A 240 6.34 11.69 28.15
C ALA A 240 4.96 11.03 28.22
N ILE A 241 4.72 10.00 27.40
CA ILE A 241 3.48 9.18 27.46
C ILE A 241 3.33 8.55 28.83
N LEU A 242 4.38 7.91 29.33
CA LEU A 242 4.34 7.22 30.63
C LEU A 242 4.18 8.21 31.80
N SER A 243 4.79 9.41 31.71
CA SER A 243 4.60 10.45 32.70
C SER A 243 3.15 10.99 32.73
N GLN A 244 2.52 11.17 31.59
CA GLN A 244 1.13 11.59 31.47
C GLN A 244 0.16 10.60 32.09
N ILE A 245 0.44 9.29 31.92
CA ILE A 245 -0.37 8.22 32.49
C ILE A 245 -0.21 8.12 34.01
N ASN A 246 1.02 8.33 34.53
CA ASN A 246 1.34 8.19 35.96
C ASN A 246 1.11 9.49 36.76
N GLY A 247 0.97 10.64 36.12
CA GLY A 247 0.79 11.94 36.77
C GLY A 247 -0.66 12.35 36.99
N GLY A 248 -1.60 11.46 36.71
CA GLY A 248 -3.03 11.66 36.90
C GLY A 248 -3.55 11.15 38.26
N ASP A 249 -2.66 10.97 39.26
CA ASP A 249 -3.03 10.68 40.66
C ASP A 249 -2.99 11.94 41.54
#